data_66dc5642eaff8c4d099feb0f61be1040
#
_entry.id   66dc5642eaff8c4d099feb0f61be1040
#
_cell.length_a   1.000
_cell.length_b   1.000
_cell.length_c   1.000
_cell.angle_alpha   90.00
_cell.angle_beta   90.00
_cell.angle_gamma   90.00
#
_symmetry.space_group_name_H-M   'P 1'
#
loop_
_entity.id
_entity.type
_entity.pdbx_description
1 polymer ?
#
loop_
_entity_poly.entity_id
_entity_poly.type
_entity_poly.pdbx_seq_one_letter_code
_entity_poly.pdbx_strand_id
1 'polypeptide(L)'
;VQTCALPILKGGLVKAGLSPQVMIDFSHANSSKQFKKQMDVAKDVCGQIAGGEKAIIGVMIESHLVEGNQNPDSGEPLTYGKSITDACIGWEDTDSVLRQLAKAVKVRRGE
;
A
#
# COMPACT_ATOMS: atom_id res chain seq x y z
N VAL A 1 2.30 -2.90 7.91
CA VAL A 1 3.61 -2.41 8.38
C VAL A 1 3.55 -2.15 9.86
N GLN A 2 4.51 -2.68 10.58
CA GLN A 2 4.64 -2.40 12.01
C GLN A 2 5.62 -1.25 12.21
N THR A 3 5.27 -0.31 13.07
CA THR A 3 6.09 0.88 13.32
C THR A 3 7.49 0.54 13.81
N CYS A 4 7.66 -0.58 14.53
CA CYS A 4 8.96 -1.01 15.06
C CYS A 4 9.89 -1.60 13.99
N ALA A 5 9.37 -2.01 12.83
CA ALA A 5 10.19 -2.59 11.77
C ALA A 5 10.99 -1.54 10.99
N LEU A 6 10.45 -0.33 10.85
CA LEU A 6 11.05 0.71 10.04
C LEU A 6 12.41 1.19 10.55
N PRO A 7 12.61 1.45 11.86
CA PRO A 7 13.93 1.82 12.38
C PRO A 7 15.00 0.75 12.13
N ILE A 8 14.65 -0.53 12.27
CA ILE A 8 15.56 -1.65 12.02
C ILE A 8 15.96 -1.68 10.54
N LEU A 9 14.99 -1.53 9.64
CA LEU A 9 15.20 -1.50 8.19
C LEU A 9 16.10 -0.33 7.80
N LYS A 10 15.84 0.87 8.33
CA LYS A 10 16.63 2.07 8.06
C LYS A 10 18.08 1.87 8.50
N GLY A 11 18.30 1.31 9.69
CA GLY A 11 19.62 1.01 10.20
C GLY A 11 20.37 0.01 9.34
N GLY A 12 19.70 -1.03 8.85
CA GLY A 12 20.26 -2.00 7.93
C GLY A 12 20.68 -1.39 6.60
N LEU A 13 19.86 -0.50 6.04
CA LEU A 13 20.18 0.20 4.80
C LEU A 13 21.41 1.08 4.96
N VAL A 14 21.51 1.83 6.03
CA VAL A 14 22.68 2.67 6.31
C VAL A 14 23.95 1.82 6.44
N LYS A 15 23.88 0.72 7.18
CA LYS A 15 25.01 -0.21 7.33
C LYS A 15 25.47 -0.77 5.98
N ALA A 16 24.53 -1.01 5.07
CA ALA A 16 24.84 -1.52 3.73
C ALA A 16 25.33 -0.43 2.77
N GLY A 17 25.43 0.81 3.22
CA GLY A 17 25.83 1.94 2.37
C GLY A 17 24.73 2.43 1.45
N LEU A 18 23.48 2.09 1.74
CA LEU A 18 22.32 2.47 0.95
C LEU A 18 21.57 3.63 1.60
N SER A 19 20.84 4.38 0.78
CA SER A 19 19.97 5.44 1.29
C SER A 19 18.86 4.85 2.15
N PRO A 20 18.55 5.43 3.34
CA PRO A 20 17.49 4.93 4.20
C PRO A 20 16.09 5.32 3.70
N GLN A 21 15.79 4.99 2.46
CA GLN A 21 14.51 5.27 1.81
C GLN A 21 13.86 3.95 1.44
N VAL A 22 12.54 3.85 1.62
CA VAL A 22 11.79 2.62 1.40
C VAL A 22 10.52 2.89 0.62
N MET A 23 10.10 1.89 -0.14
CA MET A 23 8.78 1.80 -0.73
C MET A 23 8.02 0.71 0.00
N ILE A 24 6.78 0.97 0.39
CA ILE A 24 5.99 0.02 1.19
C ILE A 24 4.92 -0.62 0.32
N ASP A 25 4.92 -1.94 0.32
CA ASP A 25 3.88 -2.74 -0.32
C ASP A 25 2.70 -2.88 0.65
N PHE A 26 1.52 -2.37 0.25
CA PHE A 26 0.31 -2.45 1.07
C PHE A 26 -0.36 -3.83 1.01
N SER A 27 0.05 -4.65 0.06
CA SER A 27 -0.52 -5.98 -0.17
C SER A 27 0.33 -7.09 0.43
N HIS A 28 0.11 -8.32 -0.01
CA HIS A 28 0.90 -9.50 0.35
C HIS A 28 1.05 -9.66 1.87
N ALA A 29 2.28 -9.73 2.39
CA ALA A 29 2.54 -9.99 3.81
C ALA A 29 2.00 -8.88 4.73
N ASN A 30 2.05 -7.62 4.30
CA ASN A 30 1.59 -6.49 5.12
C ASN A 30 0.07 -6.49 5.32
N SER A 31 -0.68 -7.03 4.38
CA SER A 31 -2.14 -7.16 4.48
C SER A 31 -2.58 -8.58 4.80
N SER A 32 -1.64 -9.49 5.13
CA SER A 32 -1.90 -10.92 5.31
C SER A 32 -2.56 -11.53 4.06
N LYS A 33 -2.24 -10.99 2.89
CA LYS A 33 -2.79 -11.38 1.59
C LYS A 33 -4.31 -11.20 1.45
N GLN A 34 -4.92 -10.39 2.34
CA GLN A 34 -6.34 -10.05 2.26
C GLN A 34 -6.47 -8.65 1.68
N PHE A 35 -7.02 -8.54 0.47
CA PHE A 35 -6.98 -7.30 -0.30
C PHE A 35 -7.61 -6.10 0.43
N LYS A 36 -8.70 -6.30 1.16
CA LYS A 36 -9.36 -5.23 1.92
C LYS A 36 -8.50 -4.71 3.08
N LYS A 37 -7.58 -5.52 3.59
CA LYS A 37 -6.66 -5.08 4.64
C LYS A 37 -5.63 -4.07 4.16
N GLN A 38 -5.48 -3.90 2.85
CA GLN A 38 -4.68 -2.81 2.30
C GLN A 38 -5.17 -1.45 2.80
N MET A 39 -6.48 -1.32 3.10
CA MET A 39 -7.05 -0.09 3.66
C MET A 39 -6.51 0.18 5.07
N ASP A 40 -6.34 -0.87 5.87
CA ASP A 40 -5.76 -0.74 7.22
C ASP A 40 -4.28 -0.39 7.16
N VAL A 41 -3.54 -1.03 6.25
CA VAL A 41 -2.13 -0.73 6.01
C VAL A 41 -1.97 0.71 5.54
N ALA A 42 -2.84 1.17 4.64
CA ALA A 42 -2.83 2.56 4.16
C ALA A 42 -2.99 3.53 5.32
N LYS A 43 -3.91 3.26 6.23
CA LYS A 43 -4.14 4.13 7.40
C LYS A 43 -2.91 4.20 8.29
N ASP A 44 -2.26 3.06 8.56
CA ASP A 44 -1.04 3.00 9.36
C ASP A 44 0.10 3.78 8.68
N VAL A 45 0.34 3.52 7.40
CA VAL A 45 1.40 4.18 6.64
C VAL A 45 1.14 5.69 6.54
N CYS A 46 -0.09 6.10 6.28
CA CYS A 46 -0.46 7.52 6.25
C CYS A 46 -0.20 8.19 7.59
N GLY A 47 -0.45 7.50 8.70
CA GLY A 47 -0.14 8.01 10.03
C GLY A 47 1.36 8.24 10.23
N GLN A 48 2.19 7.33 9.75
CA GLN A 48 3.64 7.46 9.82
C GLN A 48 4.14 8.62 8.95
N ILE A 49 3.62 8.76 7.73
CA ILE A 49 3.98 9.85 6.83
C ILE A 49 3.59 11.19 7.45
N ALA A 50 2.35 11.32 7.90
CA ALA A 50 1.85 12.57 8.53
C ALA A 50 2.63 12.89 9.80
N GLY A 51 3.10 11.87 10.52
CA GLY A 51 3.93 12.04 11.72
C GLY A 51 5.37 12.47 11.42
N GLY A 52 5.74 12.61 10.16
CA GLY A 52 7.04 13.14 9.75
C GLY A 52 8.04 12.10 9.23
N GLU A 53 7.62 10.85 9.01
CA GLU A 53 8.54 9.81 8.50
C GLU A 53 8.93 10.11 7.05
N LYS A 54 10.16 10.53 6.84
CA LYS A 54 10.70 10.90 5.52
C LYS A 54 11.28 9.72 4.74
N ALA A 55 11.49 8.58 5.40
CA ALA A 55 12.05 7.39 4.75
C ALA A 55 11.06 6.74 3.78
N ILE A 56 9.76 6.94 3.99
CA ILE A 56 8.73 6.41 3.11
C ILE A 56 8.61 7.32 1.89
N ILE A 57 9.10 6.84 0.74
CA ILE A 57 9.13 7.62 -0.50
C ILE A 57 8.15 7.11 -1.55
N GLY A 58 7.55 5.97 -1.32
CA GLY A 58 6.59 5.39 -2.26
C GLY A 58 5.81 4.26 -1.63
N VAL A 59 4.74 3.87 -2.30
CA VAL A 59 3.89 2.76 -1.89
C VAL A 59 3.49 1.95 -3.12
N MET A 60 3.16 0.67 -2.90
CA MET A 60 2.61 -0.19 -3.93
C MET A 60 1.26 -0.71 -3.43
N ILE A 61 0.26 -0.66 -4.27
CA ILE A 61 -1.12 -1.03 -3.95
C ILE A 61 -1.65 -1.95 -5.04
N GLU A 62 -2.27 -3.04 -4.66
CA GLU A 62 -2.99 -3.90 -5.61
C GLU A 62 -4.41 -3.37 -5.79
N SER A 63 -4.67 -2.82 -6.95
CA SER A 63 -5.88 -2.06 -7.26
C SER A 63 -6.38 -2.37 -8.67
N HIS A 64 -7.70 -2.39 -8.83
CA HIS A 64 -8.33 -2.50 -10.14
C HIS A 64 -9.68 -1.76 -10.12
N LEU A 65 -10.40 -1.77 -11.22
CA LEU A 65 -11.69 -1.08 -11.30
C LEU A 65 -12.73 -1.75 -10.41
N VAL A 66 -12.78 -3.08 -10.41
CA VAL A 66 -13.69 -3.89 -9.60
C VAL A 66 -12.89 -4.65 -8.55
N GLU A 67 -13.37 -4.67 -7.31
CA GLU A 67 -12.66 -5.34 -6.22
C GLU A 67 -12.65 -6.86 -6.37
N GLY A 68 -11.67 -7.49 -5.75
CA GLY A 68 -11.54 -8.94 -5.70
C GLY A 68 -10.75 -9.51 -6.85
N ASN A 69 -11.03 -10.76 -7.17
CA ASN A 69 -10.45 -11.45 -8.31
C ASN A 69 -11.45 -12.45 -8.89
N GLN A 70 -11.12 -13.01 -10.04
CA GLN A 70 -11.92 -14.01 -10.73
C GLN A 70 -11.01 -15.04 -11.36
N ASN A 71 -11.56 -16.23 -11.57
CA ASN A 71 -10.83 -17.33 -12.21
C ASN A 71 -11.10 -17.30 -13.72
N PRO A 72 -10.08 -17.09 -14.56
CA PRO A 72 -10.27 -17.08 -16.02
C PRO A 72 -10.63 -18.44 -16.59
N ASP A 73 -10.37 -19.53 -15.84
CA ASP A 73 -10.61 -20.91 -16.29
C ASP A 73 -11.92 -21.49 -15.75
N SER A 74 -12.78 -20.68 -15.14
CA SER A 74 -14.03 -21.16 -14.52
C SER A 74 -15.14 -21.52 -15.50
N GLY A 75 -15.01 -21.10 -16.77
CA GLY A 75 -16.07 -21.24 -17.76
C GLY A 75 -17.15 -20.18 -17.69
N GLU A 76 -17.12 -19.31 -16.66
CA GLU A 76 -18.04 -18.18 -16.52
C GLU A 76 -17.56 -16.98 -17.32
N PRO A 77 -18.47 -16.11 -17.78
CA PRO A 77 -18.06 -14.85 -18.42
C PRO A 77 -17.21 -14.01 -17.47
N LEU A 78 -16.13 -13.42 -17.99
CA LEU A 78 -15.26 -12.58 -17.17
C LEU A 78 -15.88 -11.20 -16.95
N THR A 79 -15.71 -10.67 -15.74
CA THR A 79 -16.10 -9.31 -15.41
C THR A 79 -15.00 -8.36 -15.85
N TYR A 80 -15.36 -7.38 -16.69
CA TYR A 80 -14.41 -6.35 -17.12
C TYR A 80 -13.90 -5.55 -15.92
N GLY A 81 -12.59 -5.34 -15.89
CA GLY A 81 -11.98 -4.53 -14.84
C GLY A 81 -11.76 -5.24 -13.52
N LYS A 82 -11.87 -6.56 -13.49
CA LYS A 82 -11.62 -7.37 -12.30
C LYS A 82 -10.39 -8.26 -12.51
N SER A 83 -9.52 -8.32 -11.51
CA SER A 83 -8.26 -9.08 -11.60
C SER A 83 -8.49 -10.56 -11.90
N ILE A 84 -7.65 -11.14 -12.74
CA ILE A 84 -7.61 -12.58 -12.97
C ILE A 84 -6.45 -13.25 -12.22
N THR A 85 -5.74 -12.51 -11.42
CA THR A 85 -4.64 -12.97 -10.58
C THR A 85 -4.96 -12.63 -9.12
N ASP A 86 -4.13 -11.86 -8.45
CA ASP A 86 -4.33 -11.50 -7.05
C ASP A 86 -5.55 -10.58 -6.87
N ALA A 87 -6.25 -10.74 -5.76
CA ALA A 87 -7.39 -9.91 -5.45
C ALA A 87 -6.95 -8.47 -5.14
N CYS A 88 -7.69 -7.51 -5.67
CA CYS A 88 -7.38 -6.08 -5.59
C CYS A 88 -8.47 -5.31 -4.88
N ILE A 89 -8.13 -4.12 -4.33
CA ILE A 89 -9.17 -3.15 -3.95
C ILE A 89 -9.79 -2.56 -5.21
N GLY A 90 -11.04 -2.12 -5.10
CA GLY A 90 -11.75 -1.50 -6.21
C GLY A 90 -11.44 -0.01 -6.34
N TRP A 91 -12.08 0.64 -7.31
CA TRP A 91 -11.79 2.03 -7.64
C TRP A 91 -12.12 3.00 -6.50
N GLU A 92 -13.27 2.82 -5.82
CA GLU A 92 -13.65 3.71 -4.72
C GLU A 92 -12.64 3.67 -3.58
N ASP A 93 -12.19 2.48 -3.19
CA ASP A 93 -11.17 2.32 -2.17
C ASP A 93 -9.82 2.88 -2.63
N THR A 94 -9.48 2.70 -3.90
CA THR A 94 -8.27 3.25 -4.49
C THR A 94 -8.27 4.78 -4.42
N ASP A 95 -9.38 5.41 -4.82
CA ASP A 95 -9.52 6.87 -4.75
C ASP A 95 -9.34 7.36 -3.30
N SER A 96 -9.97 6.66 -2.35
CA SER A 96 -9.86 6.99 -0.93
C SER A 96 -8.41 6.91 -0.45
N VAL A 97 -7.70 5.84 -0.80
CA VAL A 97 -6.28 5.66 -0.40
C VAL A 97 -5.40 6.75 -0.99
N LEU A 98 -5.60 7.09 -2.26
CA LEU A 98 -4.81 8.15 -2.91
C LEU A 98 -5.02 9.50 -2.23
N ARG A 99 -6.27 9.81 -1.84
CA ARG A 99 -6.57 11.06 -1.11
C ARG A 99 -5.95 11.07 0.28
N GLN A 100 -5.98 9.94 0.99
CA GLN A 100 -5.35 9.81 2.30
C GLN A 100 -3.84 10.00 2.21
N LEU A 101 -3.21 9.41 1.20
CA LEU A 101 -1.77 9.56 0.97
C LEU A 101 -1.41 11.01 0.64
N ALA A 102 -2.18 11.66 -0.23
CA ALA A 102 -1.95 13.05 -0.60
C ALA A 102 -2.04 13.96 0.63
N LYS A 103 -3.03 13.74 1.47
CA LYS A 103 -3.19 14.51 2.72
C LYS A 103 -2.02 14.29 3.67
N ALA A 104 -1.59 13.03 3.83
CA ALA A 104 -0.47 12.69 4.71
C ALA A 104 0.82 13.36 4.25
N VAL A 105 1.08 13.38 2.94
CA VAL A 105 2.24 14.03 2.35
C VAL A 105 2.20 15.54 2.58
N LYS A 106 1.03 16.16 2.42
CA LYS A 106 0.87 17.59 2.69
C LYS A 106 1.19 17.93 4.15
N VAL A 107 0.67 17.12 5.08
CA VAL A 107 0.95 17.31 6.52
C VAL A 107 2.46 17.19 6.78
N ARG A 108 3.11 16.18 6.19
CA ARG A 108 4.56 15.98 6.35
C ARG A 108 5.36 17.17 5.83
N ARG A 109 4.88 17.82 4.78
CA ARG A 109 5.52 18.99 4.19
C ARG A 109 5.24 20.29 4.97
N GLY A 110 4.34 20.24 5.92
CA GLY A 110 3.94 21.44 6.68
C GLY A 110 2.89 22.29 5.96
N GLU A 111 2.15 21.67 5.05
CA GLU A 111 1.11 22.38 4.29
C GLU A 111 -0.28 22.19 4.89
#